data_1dcae1b1854d9289b1a09cc8400eab72
#
_entry.id   1dcae1b1854d9289b1a09cc8400eab72
#
_cell.length_a   1.000
_cell.length_b   1.000
_cell.length_c   1.000
_cell.angle_alpha   90.00
_cell.angle_beta   90.00
_cell.angle_gamma   90.00
#
_symmetry.space_group_name_H-M   'P 1'
#
loop_
_entity.id
_entity.type
_entity.pdbx_description
1 polymer ?
#
loop_
_entity_poly.entity_id
_entity_poly.type
_entity_poly.pdbx_seq_one_letter_code
_entity_poly.pdbx_strand_id
1 'polypeptide(L)'
;MNNQMNNRLTVNDEGAQRMIDNNSVMYYSNQMIIAQNMTHRPVDTIKAYSAKQEEWKKWCLEQRFSDGKIVTDQKLSYFLAEYVMKRGRKLRRSPDGTRIVLGRELVLVYVKAIADIYSNQKTLGLNPL
;
A
#
# COMPACT_ATOMS: atom_id res chain seq x y z
N MET A 1 50.67 -6.63 -3.67
CA MET A 1 49.43 -7.41 -3.94
C MET A 1 48.35 -7.16 -2.89
N ASN A 2 48.66 -7.29 -1.63
CA ASN A 2 47.68 -7.09 -0.58
C ASN A 2 47.10 -5.66 -0.53
N ASN A 3 47.92 -4.64 -0.84
CA ASN A 3 47.49 -3.25 -0.85
C ASN A 3 46.43 -2.96 -1.94
N GLN A 4 46.54 -3.60 -3.10
CA GLN A 4 45.54 -3.44 -4.16
C GLN A 4 44.19 -4.07 -3.78
N MET A 5 44.19 -5.23 -3.14
CA MET A 5 42.99 -5.87 -2.66
C MET A 5 42.31 -5.05 -1.56
N ASN A 6 43.11 -4.51 -0.65
CA ASN A 6 42.59 -3.66 0.43
C ASN A 6 42.01 -2.34 -0.13
N ASN A 7 42.64 -1.73 -1.14
CA ASN A 7 42.13 -0.54 -1.80
C ASN A 7 40.78 -0.82 -2.51
N ARG A 8 40.66 -1.97 -3.17
CA ARG A 8 39.37 -2.37 -3.79
C ARG A 8 38.28 -2.52 -2.77
N LEU A 9 38.56 -3.18 -1.66
CA LEU A 9 37.58 -3.36 -0.58
C LEU A 9 37.16 -2.01 0.01
N THR A 10 38.10 -1.11 0.23
CA THR A 10 37.83 0.24 0.75
C THR A 10 36.95 1.05 -0.22
N VAL A 11 37.24 1.01 -1.50
CA VAL A 11 36.44 1.69 -2.53
C VAL A 11 35.03 1.11 -2.59
N ASN A 12 34.88 -0.22 -2.52
CA ASN A 12 33.59 -0.87 -2.50
C ASN A 12 32.78 -0.53 -1.24
N ASP A 13 33.45 -0.46 -0.08
CA ASP A 13 32.83 -0.08 1.18
C ASP A 13 32.32 1.36 1.14
N GLU A 14 33.11 2.27 0.60
CA GLU A 14 32.71 3.67 0.42
C GLU A 14 31.53 3.80 -0.54
N GLY A 15 31.56 3.06 -1.64
CA GLY A 15 30.46 3.03 -2.60
C GLY A 15 29.18 2.46 -2.00
N ALA A 16 29.31 1.36 -1.26
CA ALA A 16 28.18 0.74 -0.55
C ALA A 16 27.61 1.69 0.50
N GLN A 17 28.45 2.38 1.27
CA GLN A 17 28.02 3.33 2.29
C GLN A 17 27.30 4.52 1.65
N ARG A 18 27.78 5.04 0.53
CA ARG A 18 27.09 6.11 -0.19
C ARG A 18 25.73 5.67 -0.71
N MET A 19 25.59 4.44 -1.18
CA MET A 19 24.30 3.90 -1.59
C MET A 19 23.32 3.83 -0.42
N ILE A 20 23.77 3.35 0.73
CA ILE A 20 22.97 3.30 1.94
C ILE A 20 22.51 4.70 2.35
N ASP A 21 23.44 5.66 2.38
CA ASP A 21 23.14 7.04 2.74
C ASP A 21 22.15 7.67 1.76
N ASN A 22 22.35 7.48 0.45
CA ASN A 22 21.45 7.99 -0.57
C ASN A 22 20.07 7.36 -0.47
N ASN A 23 20.00 6.07 -0.26
CA ASN A 23 18.73 5.36 -0.09
C ASN A 23 17.98 5.85 1.15
N SER A 24 18.69 6.10 2.24
CA SER A 24 18.12 6.62 3.47
C SER A 24 17.53 8.02 3.26
N VAL A 25 18.26 8.89 2.56
CA VAL A 25 17.80 10.24 2.24
C VAL A 25 16.57 10.20 1.34
N MET A 26 16.59 9.36 0.31
CA MET A 26 15.45 9.21 -0.60
C MET A 26 14.21 8.65 0.12
N TYR A 27 14.40 7.65 0.96
CA TYR A 27 13.31 7.07 1.74
C TYR A 27 12.67 8.13 2.66
N TYR A 28 13.49 8.91 3.37
CA TYR A 28 13.01 9.96 4.25
C TYR A 28 12.28 11.05 3.48
N SER A 29 12.85 11.49 2.36
CA SER A 29 12.22 12.47 1.47
C SER A 29 10.86 11.98 0.95
N ASN A 30 10.79 10.72 0.55
CA ASN A 30 9.55 10.11 0.06
C ASN A 30 8.48 10.02 1.16
N GLN A 31 8.88 9.71 2.38
CA GLN A 31 7.97 9.74 3.53
C GLN A 31 7.40 11.15 3.76
N MET A 32 8.23 12.17 3.63
CA MET A 32 7.80 13.56 3.76
C MET A 32 6.79 13.94 2.68
N ILE A 33 7.03 13.53 1.45
CA ILE A 33 6.09 13.78 0.33
C ILE A 33 4.76 13.11 0.60
N ILE A 34 4.75 11.86 1.05
CA ILE A 34 3.53 11.13 1.39
C ILE A 34 2.77 11.87 2.50
N ALA A 35 3.47 12.28 3.55
CA ALA A 35 2.86 13.02 4.66
C ALA A 35 2.23 14.34 4.19
N GLN A 36 2.93 15.10 3.34
CA GLN A 36 2.41 16.32 2.77
C GLN A 36 1.17 16.08 1.91
N ASN A 37 1.18 15.06 1.09
CA ASN A 37 0.03 14.70 0.26
C ASN A 37 -1.19 14.35 1.12
N MET A 38 -0.98 13.65 2.22
CA MET A 38 -2.07 13.32 3.14
C MET A 38 -2.65 14.56 3.83
N THR A 39 -1.80 15.52 4.22
CA THR A 39 -2.27 16.75 4.86
C THR A 39 -3.02 17.69 3.93
N HIS A 40 -2.77 17.60 2.62
CA HIS A 40 -3.43 18.42 1.60
C HIS A 40 -4.77 17.87 1.12
N ARG A 41 -5.09 16.63 1.49
CA ARG A 41 -6.37 16.01 1.11
C ARG A 41 -7.50 16.49 2.05
N PRO A 42 -8.75 16.56 1.56
CA PRO A 42 -9.88 16.80 2.43
C PRO A 42 -9.96 15.77 3.56
N VAL A 43 -10.32 16.21 4.74
CA VAL A 43 -10.38 15.35 5.95
C VAL A 43 -11.30 14.15 5.74
N ASP A 44 -12.44 14.35 5.10
CA ASP A 44 -13.39 13.27 4.84
C ASP A 44 -12.80 12.20 3.91
N THR A 45 -12.02 12.61 2.91
CA THR A 45 -11.31 11.70 2.01
C THR A 45 -10.27 10.88 2.77
N ILE A 46 -9.50 11.53 3.65
CA ILE A 46 -8.50 10.86 4.48
C ILE A 46 -9.17 9.81 5.37
N LYS A 47 -10.28 10.16 6.03
CA LYS A 47 -11.01 9.23 6.89
C LYS A 47 -11.56 8.04 6.11
N ALA A 48 -12.16 8.30 4.95
CA ALA A 48 -12.73 7.25 4.11
C ALA A 48 -11.64 6.27 3.64
N TYR A 49 -10.51 6.81 3.16
CA TYR A 49 -9.40 5.98 2.71
C TYR A 49 -8.74 5.22 3.86
N SER A 50 -8.52 5.86 4.99
CA SER A 50 -7.89 5.22 6.16
C SER A 50 -8.70 4.04 6.64
N ALA A 51 -10.01 4.17 6.72
CA ALA A 51 -10.90 3.08 7.13
C ALA A 51 -10.81 1.88 6.18
N LYS A 52 -10.83 2.14 4.87
CA LYS A 52 -10.74 1.09 3.85
C LYS A 52 -9.35 0.45 3.81
N GLN A 53 -8.31 1.24 4.03
CA GLN A 53 -6.94 0.74 4.10
C GLN A 53 -6.73 -0.17 5.30
N GLU A 54 -7.32 0.15 6.45
CA GLU A 54 -7.28 -0.72 7.62
C GLU A 54 -8.01 -2.04 7.37
N GLU A 55 -9.13 -2.02 6.67
CA GLU A 55 -9.83 -3.23 6.26
C GLU A 55 -8.95 -4.13 5.38
N TRP A 56 -8.24 -3.55 4.42
CA TRP A 56 -7.28 -4.27 3.58
C TRP A 56 -6.17 -4.92 4.39
N LYS A 57 -5.55 -4.14 5.28
CA LYS A 57 -4.44 -4.62 6.12
C LYS A 57 -4.88 -5.79 7.00
N LYS A 58 -6.04 -5.66 7.62
CA LYS A 58 -6.61 -6.68 8.49
C LYS A 58 -6.93 -7.95 7.70
N TRP A 59 -7.54 -7.80 6.53
CA TRP A 59 -7.85 -8.93 5.65
C TRP A 59 -6.59 -9.65 5.20
N CYS A 60 -5.53 -8.92 4.80
CA CYS A 60 -4.25 -9.53 4.43
C CYS A 60 -3.64 -10.34 5.57
N LEU A 61 -3.74 -9.86 6.80
CA LEU A 61 -3.26 -10.59 7.97
C LEU A 61 -4.08 -11.86 8.22
N GLU A 62 -5.38 -11.80 8.07
CA GLU A 62 -6.28 -12.95 8.22
C GLU A 62 -6.01 -14.02 7.18
N GLN A 63 -5.70 -13.64 5.96
CA GLN A 63 -5.38 -14.56 4.86
C GLN A 63 -3.97 -15.13 4.95
N ARG A 64 -3.12 -14.57 5.78
CA ARG A 64 -1.74 -15.02 5.99
C ARG A 64 -0.90 -15.09 4.72
N PHE A 65 -1.00 -14.06 3.90
CA PHE A 65 -0.18 -13.97 2.68
C PHE A 65 1.32 -13.87 3.02
N SER A 66 2.16 -14.57 2.26
CA SER A 66 3.60 -14.56 2.46
C SER A 66 4.25 -13.21 2.23
N ASP A 67 3.68 -12.41 1.34
CA ASP A 67 4.13 -11.03 1.07
C ASP A 67 3.43 -9.99 1.95
N GLY A 68 2.63 -10.42 2.91
CA GLY A 68 1.96 -9.54 3.87
C GLY A 68 0.95 -8.61 3.21
N LYS A 69 1.18 -7.31 3.35
CA LYS A 69 0.26 -6.26 2.91
C LYS A 69 0.57 -5.71 1.51
N ILE A 70 1.49 -6.34 0.79
CA ILE A 70 1.87 -5.90 -0.56
C ILE A 70 0.66 -5.99 -1.49
N VAL A 71 0.40 -4.90 -2.20
CA VAL A 71 -0.74 -4.83 -3.14
C VAL A 71 -0.33 -5.44 -4.48
N THR A 72 -1.10 -6.42 -4.93
CA THR A 72 -0.98 -6.99 -6.27
C THR A 72 -2.35 -6.99 -6.95
N ASP A 73 -2.36 -7.05 -8.28
CA ASP A 73 -3.62 -7.11 -9.03
C ASP A 73 -4.48 -8.30 -8.64
N GLN A 74 -3.85 -9.45 -8.44
CA GLN A 74 -4.53 -10.69 -8.06
C GLN A 74 -5.15 -10.58 -6.67
N LYS A 75 -4.41 -10.03 -5.70
CA LYS A 75 -4.94 -9.80 -4.35
C LYS A 75 -6.07 -8.80 -4.35
N LEU A 76 -5.94 -7.72 -5.10
CA LEU A 76 -6.98 -6.70 -5.19
C LEU A 76 -8.27 -7.30 -5.74
N SER A 77 -8.17 -8.04 -6.84
CA SER A 77 -9.33 -8.71 -7.45
C SER A 77 -9.97 -9.68 -6.46
N TYR A 78 -9.18 -10.47 -5.77
CA TYR A 78 -9.67 -11.43 -4.78
C TYR A 78 -10.33 -10.72 -3.60
N PHE A 79 -9.71 -9.66 -3.10
CA PHE A 79 -10.27 -8.85 -2.01
C PHE A 79 -11.61 -8.26 -2.39
N LEU A 80 -11.73 -7.70 -3.58
CA LEU A 80 -12.99 -7.12 -4.04
C LEU A 80 -14.09 -8.19 -4.15
N ALA A 81 -13.75 -9.35 -4.70
CA ALA A 81 -14.72 -10.42 -4.88
C ALA A 81 -15.14 -11.08 -3.55
N GLU A 82 -14.15 -11.43 -2.72
CA GLU A 82 -14.40 -12.23 -1.52
C GLU A 82 -14.78 -11.41 -0.30
N TYR A 83 -14.24 -10.20 -0.17
CA TYR A 83 -14.50 -9.39 1.01
C TYR A 83 -15.51 -8.29 0.74
N VAL A 84 -15.25 -7.44 -0.22
CA VAL A 84 -16.05 -6.22 -0.44
C VAL A 84 -17.43 -6.57 -0.98
N MET A 85 -17.50 -7.38 -2.02
CA MET A 85 -18.78 -7.72 -2.65
C MET A 85 -19.66 -8.57 -1.74
N LYS A 86 -19.08 -9.55 -1.05
CA LYS A 86 -19.84 -10.39 -0.09
C LYS A 86 -20.36 -9.57 1.07
N ARG A 87 -19.54 -8.68 1.62
CA ARG A 87 -19.93 -7.82 2.74
C ARG A 87 -21.08 -6.90 2.34
N GLY A 88 -21.01 -6.30 1.16
CA GLY A 88 -22.06 -5.45 0.63
C GLY A 88 -23.38 -6.18 0.50
N ARG A 89 -23.35 -7.42 0.01
CA ARG A 89 -24.54 -8.27 -0.12
C ARG A 89 -25.19 -8.61 1.21
N LYS A 90 -24.40 -8.77 2.27
CA LYS A 90 -24.89 -9.13 3.60
C LYS A 90 -25.47 -7.95 4.37
N LEU A 91 -24.90 -6.76 4.18
CA LEU A 91 -25.18 -5.61 5.04
C LEU A 91 -26.22 -4.64 4.49
N ARG A 92 -26.51 -4.69 3.19
CA ARG A 92 -27.43 -3.75 2.57
C ARG A 92 -28.64 -4.45 1.98
N ARG A 93 -29.79 -4.20 2.62
CA ARG A 93 -31.10 -4.50 2.05
C ARG A 93 -31.91 -3.22 2.05
N SER A 94 -32.71 -3.00 1.00
CA SER A 94 -33.63 -1.88 1.00
C SER A 94 -34.75 -2.12 2.02
N PRO A 95 -35.51 -1.08 2.43
CA PRO A 95 -36.59 -1.24 3.40
C PRO A 95 -37.68 -2.23 2.97
N ASP A 96 -37.78 -2.51 1.67
CA ASP A 96 -38.75 -3.50 1.14
C ASP A 96 -38.18 -4.92 1.10
N GLY A 97 -36.98 -5.15 1.62
CA GLY A 97 -36.32 -6.45 1.67
C GLY A 97 -35.54 -6.85 0.45
N THR A 98 -35.50 -6.03 -0.63
CA THR A 98 -34.70 -6.32 -1.82
C THR A 98 -33.23 -6.06 -1.55
N ARG A 99 -32.38 -6.89 -2.18
CA ARG A 99 -30.92 -6.69 -2.07
C ARG A 99 -30.50 -5.41 -2.76
N ILE A 100 -29.85 -4.53 -2.02
CA ILE A 100 -29.15 -3.39 -2.62
C ILE A 100 -27.79 -3.91 -3.10
N VAL A 101 -27.57 -3.85 -4.41
CA VAL A 101 -26.25 -4.13 -4.99
C VAL A 101 -25.28 -3.07 -4.49
N LEU A 102 -24.06 -3.49 -4.09
CA LEU A 102 -23.03 -2.56 -3.67
C LEU A 102 -22.82 -1.54 -4.79
N GLY A 103 -22.99 -0.26 -4.47
CA GLY A 103 -22.87 0.79 -5.47
C GLY A 103 -21.46 0.82 -6.07
N ARG A 104 -21.40 1.09 -7.38
CA ARG A 104 -20.14 1.25 -8.10
C ARG A 104 -19.20 2.23 -7.39
N GLU A 105 -19.75 3.29 -6.82
CA GLU A 105 -18.99 4.32 -6.12
C GLU A 105 -18.28 3.78 -4.88
N LEU A 106 -18.91 2.88 -4.14
CA LEU A 106 -18.30 2.28 -2.95
C LEU A 106 -17.15 1.35 -3.34
N VAL A 107 -17.30 0.56 -4.39
CA VAL A 107 -16.21 -0.26 -4.94
C VAL A 107 -15.05 0.61 -5.37
N LEU A 108 -15.33 1.74 -6.03
CA LEU A 108 -14.30 2.68 -6.44
C LEU A 108 -13.55 3.30 -5.27
N VAL A 109 -14.22 3.56 -4.15
CA VAL A 109 -13.54 4.07 -2.94
C VAL A 109 -12.55 3.05 -2.42
N TYR A 110 -12.93 1.76 -2.37
CA TYR A 110 -11.99 0.69 -2.00
C TYR A 110 -10.80 0.62 -2.97
N VAL A 111 -11.06 0.64 -4.26
CA VAL A 111 -10.00 0.60 -5.28
C VAL A 111 -9.05 1.78 -5.12
N LYS A 112 -9.58 2.97 -4.95
CA LYS A 112 -8.77 4.19 -4.77
C LYS A 112 -7.94 4.14 -3.48
N ALA A 113 -8.53 3.67 -2.38
CA ALA A 113 -7.83 3.54 -1.11
C ALA A 113 -6.67 2.55 -1.19
N ILE A 114 -6.88 1.41 -1.85
CA ILE A 114 -5.84 0.39 -2.03
C ILE A 114 -4.80 0.84 -3.05
N ALA A 115 -5.21 1.53 -4.12
CA ALA A 115 -4.28 2.14 -5.07
C ALA A 115 -3.34 3.14 -4.38
N ASP A 116 -3.84 3.86 -3.39
CA ASP A 116 -3.03 4.76 -2.57
C ASP A 116 -1.97 3.98 -1.76
N ILE A 117 -2.35 2.84 -1.18
CA ILE A 117 -1.39 1.93 -0.52
C ILE A 117 -0.33 1.47 -1.51
N TYR A 118 -0.74 1.02 -2.70
CA TYR A 118 0.17 0.58 -3.75
C TYR A 118 1.16 1.69 -4.13
N SER A 119 0.65 2.89 -4.35
CA SER A 119 1.47 4.05 -4.70
C SER A 119 2.51 4.34 -3.61
N ASN A 120 2.12 4.30 -2.35
CA ASN A 120 3.01 4.52 -1.22
C ASN A 120 4.06 3.40 -1.11
N GLN A 121 3.66 2.15 -1.28
CA GLN A 121 4.57 0.99 -1.29
C GLN A 121 5.59 1.12 -2.41
N LYS A 122 5.16 1.55 -3.58
CA LYS A 122 6.03 1.76 -4.73
C LYS A 122 7.04 2.88 -4.47
N THR A 123 6.56 4.01 -3.95
CA THR A 123 7.40 5.18 -3.62
C THR A 123 8.45 4.84 -2.57
N LEU A 124 8.12 3.99 -1.60
CA LEU A 124 9.04 3.56 -0.55
C LEU A 124 9.91 2.37 -0.96
N GLY A 125 9.75 1.83 -2.17
CA GLY A 125 10.52 0.68 -2.63
C GLY A 125 10.13 -0.65 -1.98
N LEU A 126 8.95 -0.72 -1.37
CA LEU A 126 8.47 -1.92 -0.67
C LEU A 126 7.73 -2.89 -1.61
N ASN A 127 7.29 -2.41 -2.75
CA ASN A 127 6.53 -3.20 -3.71
C ASN A 127 7.35 -3.36 -5.00
N PRO A 128 7.73 -4.60 -5.38
CA PRO A 128 8.55 -4.84 -6.56
C PRO A 128 7.78 -4.73 -7.88
N LEU A 129 6.46 -4.67 -7.81
CA LEU A 129 5.60 -4.56 -8.98
C LEU A 129 5.30 -3.10 -9.30
#